data_149c5fa9025bbadfaefa8da85d7a5bd4
#
_entry.id   149c5fa9025bbadfaefa8da85d7a5bd4
#
_cell.length_a   1.000
_cell.length_b   1.000
_cell.length_c   1.000
_cell.angle_alpha   90.00
_cell.angle_beta   90.00
_cell.angle_gamma   90.00
#
_symmetry.space_group_name_H-M   'P 1'
#
loop_
_entity.id
_entity.type
_entity.pdbx_description
1 polymer ?
#
loop_
_entity_poly.entity_id
_entity_poly.type
_entity_poly.pdbx_seq_one_letter_code
_entity_poly.pdbx_strand_id
1 'polypeptide(L)'
;FPADTRATLQKLRKAIAAAAPGAEESVSYGLPAFRLKGRPLVCFGASASHCSLYPMSPAVIRAHAGDLKKYETSKGTIRFVKPLPTALVRKLVKARIAELAKGSAPSQRG
;
A
#
# COMPACT_ATOMS: atom_id res chain seq x y z
N PHE A 1 -9.03 -13.82 -11.57
CA PHE A 1 -7.69 -14.19 -11.11
C PHE A 1 -7.68 -15.58 -10.50
N PRO A 2 -6.51 -16.26 -10.52
CA PRO A 2 -6.38 -17.54 -9.81
C PRO A 2 -6.72 -17.40 -8.33
N ALA A 3 -7.15 -18.51 -7.73
CA ALA A 3 -7.57 -18.51 -6.32
C ALA A 3 -6.45 -18.01 -5.38
N ASP A 4 -5.20 -18.42 -5.64
CA ASP A 4 -4.06 -17.99 -4.82
C ASP A 4 -3.86 -16.48 -4.86
N THR A 5 -4.02 -15.89 -6.04
CA THR A 5 -3.89 -14.45 -6.22
C THR A 5 -4.99 -13.72 -5.46
N ARG A 6 -6.22 -14.22 -5.55
CA ARG A 6 -7.33 -13.61 -4.82
C ARG A 6 -7.13 -13.70 -3.32
N ALA A 7 -6.65 -14.85 -2.84
CA ALA A 7 -6.38 -15.01 -1.41
C ALA A 7 -5.29 -14.04 -0.94
N THR A 8 -4.26 -13.87 -1.74
CA THR A 8 -3.18 -12.94 -1.44
C THR A 8 -3.71 -11.51 -1.35
N LEU A 9 -4.54 -11.10 -2.31
CA LEU A 9 -5.13 -9.77 -2.31
C LEU A 9 -6.06 -9.56 -1.11
N GLN A 10 -6.84 -10.58 -0.73
CA GLN A 10 -7.73 -10.47 0.42
C GLN A 10 -6.95 -10.30 1.72
N LYS A 11 -5.85 -11.01 1.87
CA LYS A 11 -5.00 -10.84 3.05
C LYS A 11 -4.42 -9.44 3.10
N LEU A 12 -3.98 -8.93 1.97
CA LEU A 12 -3.46 -7.56 1.90
C LEU A 12 -4.53 -6.55 2.27
N ARG A 13 -5.72 -6.71 1.71
CA ARG A 13 -6.85 -5.83 1.98
C ARG A 13 -7.17 -5.78 3.48
N LYS A 14 -7.24 -6.95 4.12
CA LYS A 14 -7.53 -7.03 5.54
C LYS A 14 -6.43 -6.40 6.38
N ALA A 15 -5.18 -6.61 6.01
CA ALA A 15 -4.04 -6.05 6.74
C ALA A 15 -4.05 -4.52 6.64
N ILE A 16 -4.37 -3.98 5.48
CA ILE A 16 -4.45 -2.52 5.30
C ILE A 16 -5.59 -1.96 6.14
N ALA A 17 -6.76 -2.59 6.08
CA ALA A 17 -7.91 -2.13 6.84
C ALA A 17 -7.64 -2.13 8.33
N ALA A 18 -6.94 -3.15 8.82
CA ALA A 18 -6.59 -3.24 10.24
C ALA A 18 -5.58 -2.18 10.65
N ALA A 19 -4.65 -1.83 9.74
CA ALA A 19 -3.61 -0.83 10.03
C ALA A 19 -4.15 0.60 9.94
N ALA A 20 -5.25 0.80 9.25
CA ALA A 20 -5.81 2.14 9.02
C ALA A 20 -7.30 2.15 9.34
N PRO A 21 -7.67 2.08 10.63
CA PRO A 21 -9.09 2.18 11.01
C PRO A 21 -9.63 3.51 10.51
N GLY A 22 -10.81 3.49 9.92
CA GLY A 22 -11.41 4.69 9.37
C GLY A 22 -11.08 4.95 7.91
N ALA A 23 -10.16 4.18 7.33
CA ALA A 23 -9.91 4.29 5.90
C ALA A 23 -11.08 3.70 5.13
N GLU A 24 -11.41 4.30 4.00
CA GLU A 24 -12.52 3.88 3.15
C GLU A 24 -11.99 3.19 1.91
N GLU A 25 -12.61 2.09 1.54
CA GLU A 25 -12.26 1.43 0.29
C GLU A 25 -12.82 2.24 -0.88
N SER A 26 -12.04 2.28 -1.96
CA SER A 26 -12.45 2.99 -3.15
C SER A 26 -11.75 2.38 -4.37
N VAL A 27 -11.88 3.04 -5.50
CA VAL A 27 -11.19 2.65 -6.73
C VAL A 27 -10.38 3.86 -7.19
N SER A 28 -9.10 3.64 -7.47
CA SER A 28 -8.23 4.67 -8.04
C SER A 28 -7.50 4.08 -9.23
N TYR A 29 -7.52 4.78 -10.34
CA TYR A 29 -6.86 4.32 -11.56
C TYR A 29 -7.30 2.90 -11.96
N GLY A 30 -8.57 2.58 -11.68
CA GLY A 30 -9.11 1.25 -11.98
C GLY A 30 -8.66 0.15 -11.02
N LEU A 31 -8.00 0.51 -9.92
CA LEU A 31 -7.49 -0.45 -8.94
C LEU A 31 -8.19 -0.31 -7.60
N PRO A 32 -8.32 -1.40 -6.84
CA PRO A 32 -8.77 -1.30 -5.46
C PRO A 32 -7.84 -0.39 -4.67
N ALA A 33 -8.42 0.43 -3.83
CA ALA A 33 -7.66 1.45 -3.09
C ALA A 33 -8.30 1.71 -1.75
N PHE A 34 -7.53 2.39 -0.89
CA PHE A 34 -8.04 2.92 0.37
C PHE A 34 -7.78 4.41 0.40
N ARG A 35 -8.72 5.15 0.95
CA ARG A 35 -8.58 6.59 1.17
C ARG A 35 -8.78 6.87 2.64
N LEU A 36 -8.06 7.85 3.14
CA LEU A 36 -8.19 8.27 4.54
C LEU A 36 -8.49 9.76 4.54
N LYS A 37 -9.65 10.11 5.09
CA LYS A 37 -10.11 11.50 5.13
C LYS A 37 -10.07 12.15 3.74
N GLY A 38 -10.52 11.40 2.75
CA GLY A 38 -10.59 11.88 1.36
C GLY A 38 -9.27 11.90 0.61
N ARG A 39 -8.17 11.46 1.22
CA ARG A 39 -6.86 11.47 0.58
C ARG A 39 -6.42 10.06 0.22
N PRO A 40 -5.72 9.89 -0.92
CA PRO A 40 -5.25 8.56 -1.30
C PRO A 40 -4.28 8.00 -0.26
N LEU A 41 -4.56 6.79 0.20
CA LEU A 41 -3.70 6.12 1.18
C LEU A 41 -2.79 5.13 0.48
N VAL A 42 -3.37 4.09 -0.10
CA VAL A 42 -2.64 3.07 -0.85
C VAL A 42 -3.56 2.50 -1.93
N CYS A 43 -2.95 1.92 -2.96
CA CYS A 43 -3.65 1.12 -3.96
C CYS A 43 -3.00 -0.25 -4.03
N PHE A 44 -3.71 -1.23 -4.56
CA PHE A 44 -3.13 -2.55 -4.77
C PHE A 44 -3.83 -3.23 -5.93
N GLY A 45 -3.21 -4.27 -6.45
CA GLY A 45 -3.77 -4.99 -7.57
C GLY A 45 -2.95 -6.20 -7.91
N ALA A 46 -3.30 -6.84 -9.00
CA ALA A 46 -2.62 -8.04 -9.44
C ALA A 46 -2.53 -8.09 -10.96
N SER A 47 -1.49 -8.77 -11.44
CA SER A 47 -1.38 -9.17 -12.83
C SER A 47 -1.41 -10.69 -12.88
N ALA A 48 -1.15 -11.27 -14.06
CA ALA A 48 -1.18 -12.72 -14.21
C ALA A 48 -0.14 -13.44 -13.35
N SER A 49 0.97 -12.79 -13.03
CA SER A 49 2.09 -13.45 -12.37
C SER A 49 2.45 -12.90 -11.00
N HIS A 50 1.90 -11.78 -10.58
CA HIS A 50 2.27 -11.18 -9.29
C HIS A 50 1.20 -10.22 -8.81
N CYS A 51 1.32 -9.86 -7.53
CA CYS A 51 0.52 -8.80 -6.92
C CYS A 51 1.38 -7.56 -6.74
N SER A 52 0.74 -6.42 -6.61
CA SER A 52 1.43 -5.15 -6.42
C SER A 52 0.77 -4.34 -5.33
N LEU A 53 1.58 -3.68 -4.52
CA LEU A 53 1.13 -2.69 -3.56
C LEU A 53 1.74 -1.35 -3.94
N TYR A 54 0.90 -0.34 -4.04
CA TYR A 54 1.31 1.02 -4.37
C TYR A 54 1.09 1.88 -3.13
N PRO A 55 2.16 2.12 -2.33
CA PRO A 55 2.01 2.92 -1.11
C PRO A 55 1.77 4.41 -1.38
N MET A 56 1.70 4.80 -2.64
CA MET A 56 1.46 6.18 -3.06
C MET A 56 2.58 7.13 -2.62
N SER A 57 3.76 6.59 -2.31
CA SER A 57 4.88 7.41 -1.84
C SER A 57 6.21 6.70 -2.08
N PRO A 58 7.07 7.26 -2.94
CA PRO A 58 8.43 6.75 -3.06
C PRO A 58 9.23 6.87 -1.76
N ALA A 59 8.93 7.89 -0.95
CA ALA A 59 9.63 8.07 0.33
C ALA A 59 9.38 6.94 1.29
N VAL A 60 8.14 6.41 1.33
CA VAL A 60 7.81 5.27 2.19
C VAL A 60 8.61 4.05 1.76
N ILE A 61 8.72 3.82 0.46
CA ILE A 61 9.50 2.69 -0.04
C ILE A 61 10.98 2.84 0.33
N ARG A 62 11.55 4.02 0.14
CA ARG A 62 12.95 4.27 0.49
C ARG A 62 13.21 4.09 1.98
N ALA A 63 12.29 4.57 2.81
CA ALA A 63 12.45 4.46 4.26
C ALA A 63 12.43 3.02 4.74
N HIS A 64 11.83 2.12 3.98
CA HIS A 64 11.71 0.71 4.36
C HIS A 64 12.52 -0.20 3.44
N ALA A 65 13.54 0.33 2.79
CA ALA A 65 14.34 -0.44 1.83
C ALA A 65 14.90 -1.72 2.45
N GLY A 66 15.32 -1.68 3.70
CA GLY A 66 15.84 -2.87 4.37
C GLY A 66 14.81 -3.99 4.50
N ASP A 67 13.58 -3.63 4.83
CA ASP A 67 12.48 -4.59 4.97
C ASP A 67 12.01 -5.11 3.62
N LEU A 68 12.32 -4.39 2.55
CA LEU A 68 11.83 -4.72 1.22
C LEU A 68 12.86 -5.39 0.34
N LYS A 69 14.02 -5.75 0.89
CA LYS A 69 15.10 -6.36 0.11
C LYS A 69 14.69 -7.60 -0.67
N LYS A 70 13.79 -8.39 -0.12
CA LYS A 70 13.34 -9.64 -0.74
C LYS A 70 12.35 -9.43 -1.87
N TYR A 71 11.86 -8.23 -2.03
CA TYR A 71 10.79 -7.96 -2.97
C TYR A 71 11.31 -7.12 -4.12
N GLU A 72 10.66 -7.28 -5.25
CA GLU A 72 10.94 -6.43 -6.39
C GLU A 72 10.25 -5.09 -6.17
N THR A 73 11.01 -4.01 -6.17
CA THR A 73 10.46 -2.68 -5.97
C THR A 73 10.85 -1.76 -7.09
N SER A 74 10.03 -0.76 -7.29
CA SER A 74 10.36 0.36 -8.15
C SER A 74 9.92 1.63 -7.43
N LYS A 75 9.94 2.75 -8.11
CA LYS A 75 9.74 4.05 -7.48
C LYS A 75 8.47 4.15 -6.63
N GLY A 76 7.41 3.52 -7.06
CA GLY A 76 6.13 3.60 -6.34
C GLY A 76 5.44 2.27 -6.18
N THR A 77 6.15 1.16 -6.35
CA THR A 77 5.52 -0.15 -6.42
C THR A 77 6.33 -1.19 -5.67
N ILE A 78 5.63 -2.08 -4.97
CA ILE A 78 6.21 -3.27 -4.35
C ILE A 78 5.52 -4.46 -4.98
N ARG A 79 6.29 -5.37 -5.59
CA ARG A 79 5.74 -6.57 -6.23
C ARG A 79 6.00 -7.79 -5.38
N PHE A 80 5.01 -8.69 -5.33
CA PHE A 80 5.13 -9.89 -4.52
C PHE A 80 4.24 -10.98 -5.11
N VAL A 81 4.58 -12.23 -4.82
CA VAL A 81 3.80 -13.39 -5.26
C VAL A 81 3.03 -13.98 -4.09
N LYS A 82 3.69 -14.15 -2.95
CA LYS A 82 3.07 -14.65 -1.73
C LYS A 82 2.62 -13.49 -0.87
N PRO A 83 1.66 -13.71 0.04
CA PRO A 83 1.16 -12.62 0.88
C PRO A 83 2.30 -11.92 1.62
N LEU A 84 2.26 -10.59 1.67
CA LEU A 84 3.19 -9.82 2.46
C LEU A 84 2.90 -10.07 3.95
N PRO A 85 3.95 -10.10 4.79
CA PRO A 85 3.72 -10.22 6.23
C PRO A 85 2.86 -9.06 6.73
N THR A 86 1.92 -9.38 7.61
CA THR A 86 1.02 -8.37 8.17
C THR A 86 1.79 -7.24 8.86
N ALA A 87 2.87 -7.59 9.56
CA ALA A 87 3.69 -6.58 10.24
C ALA A 87 4.32 -5.60 9.25
N LEU A 88 4.74 -6.08 8.08
CA LEU A 88 5.31 -5.22 7.06
C LEU A 88 4.25 -4.30 6.48
N VAL A 89 3.08 -4.84 6.16
CA VAL A 89 1.98 -4.02 5.65
C VAL A 89 1.63 -2.92 6.65
N ARG A 90 1.58 -3.27 7.94
CA ARG A 90 1.29 -2.30 9.00
C ARG A 90 2.31 -1.17 9.01
N LYS A 91 3.59 -1.50 8.92
CA LYS A 91 4.67 -0.50 8.90
C LYS A 91 4.49 0.46 7.74
N LEU A 92 4.25 -0.09 6.56
CA LEU A 92 4.10 0.72 5.35
C LEU A 92 2.89 1.63 5.42
N VAL A 93 1.76 1.09 5.86
CA VAL A 93 0.52 1.86 5.96
C VAL A 93 0.66 2.96 6.99
N LYS A 94 1.23 2.65 8.15
CA LYS A 94 1.41 3.65 9.21
C LYS A 94 2.38 4.75 8.79
N ALA A 95 3.42 4.40 8.04
CA ALA A 95 4.34 5.39 7.51
C ALA A 95 3.63 6.32 6.54
N ARG A 96 2.75 5.76 5.70
CA ARG A 96 1.99 6.58 4.76
C ARG A 96 1.01 7.49 5.50
N ILE A 97 0.36 7.00 6.55
CA ILE A 97 -0.55 7.82 7.37
C ILE A 97 0.22 9.00 7.98
N ALA A 98 1.40 8.73 8.53
CA ALA A 98 2.23 9.78 9.12
C ALA A 98 2.64 10.80 8.06
N GLU A 99 2.96 10.35 6.87
CA GLU A 99 3.31 11.22 5.76
C GLU A 99 2.13 12.12 5.37
N LEU A 100 0.93 11.55 5.29
CA LEU A 100 -0.26 12.32 4.97
C LEU A 100 -0.55 13.38 6.03
N ALA A 101 -0.33 13.04 7.30
CA ALA A 101 -0.52 13.97 8.39
C ALA A 101 0.44 15.17 8.29
N LYS A 102 1.69 14.90 7.91
CA LYS A 102 2.66 15.96 7.69
C LYS A 102 2.37 16.73 6.40
N GLY A 103 2.02 15.98 5.36
CA GLY A 103 1.77 16.57 4.06
C GLY A 103 0.55 17.45 3.99
N SER A 104 -0.33 17.38 4.98
CA SER A 104 -1.43 18.31 5.03
C SER A 104 -0.98 19.70 5.44
N ALA A 105 0.24 19.84 5.94
CA ALA A 105 0.82 21.15 6.11
C ALA A 105 1.07 21.72 4.74
N PRO A 106 0.95 22.93 4.58
CA PRO A 106 1.00 23.53 3.25
C PRO A 106 2.35 23.40 2.60
N SER A 107 2.26 23.05 2.46
CA SER A 107 2.86 23.08 1.70
C SER A 107 3.22 22.65 0.85
N GLN A 108 2.79 22.32 0.83
CA GLN A 108 3.00 21.91 0.23
C GLN A 108 3.33 22.02 -0.68
N ARG A 109 3.36 22.36 -0.76
CA ARG A 109 3.69 22.53 -1.41
C ARG A 109 3.96 22.60 -1.87
N GLY A 110 3.77 22.67 -1.83
CA GLY A 110 3.85 22.71 -2.08
C GLY A 110 4.09 22.55 -2.17
#